data_96cbe9e18e172469dde5ca9d22a64681
#
_entry.id   96cbe9e18e172469dde5ca9d22a64681
#
_cell.length_a   1.000
_cell.length_b   1.000
_cell.length_c   1.000
_cell.angle_alpha   90.00
_cell.angle_beta   90.00
_cell.angle_gamma   90.00
#
_symmetry.space_group_name_H-M   'P 1'
#
loop_
_entity.id
_entity.type
_entity.pdbx_description
1 polymer ?
#
loop_
_entity_poly.entity_id
_entity_poly.type
_entity_poly.pdbx_seq_one_letter_code
_entity_poly.pdbx_strand_id
1 'polypeptide(L)'
;MVTVWKIGDKVYGVHTEVENQVFTVYVTEEKIIEFYSTGGWKSEGKVNGATVYSEMFGDAFDFKDDAIRKAEKIAKEAEGLIGNGWTKVVRVYPEEET
;
A
#
# COMPACT_ATOMS: atom_id res chain seq x y z
N MET A 1 5.45 3.45 21.04
CA MET A 1 5.67 1.98 21.09
C MET A 1 6.28 1.53 19.77
N VAL A 2 7.37 0.82 19.83
CA VAL A 2 8.02 0.31 18.62
C VAL A 2 7.38 -1.03 18.27
N THR A 3 6.82 -1.10 17.07
CA THR A 3 6.28 -2.36 16.56
C THR A 3 7.43 -3.19 16.01
N VAL A 4 7.58 -4.41 16.52
CA VAL A 4 8.61 -5.34 16.04
C VAL A 4 7.92 -6.38 15.16
N TRP A 5 8.21 -6.33 13.87
CA TRP A 5 7.69 -7.33 12.92
C TRP A 5 8.66 -8.48 12.74
N LYS A 6 8.13 -9.62 12.36
CA LYS A 6 8.87 -10.85 12.11
C LYS A 6 8.57 -11.37 10.71
N ILE A 7 9.46 -12.20 10.19
CA ILE A 7 9.19 -12.90 8.93
C ILE A 7 7.90 -13.72 9.09
N GLY A 8 7.01 -13.58 8.13
CA GLY A 8 5.69 -14.21 8.15
C GLY A 8 4.57 -13.31 8.66
N ASP A 9 4.91 -12.17 9.26
CA ASP A 9 3.89 -11.23 9.73
C ASP A 9 3.16 -10.58 8.57
N LYS A 10 1.87 -10.35 8.77
CA LYS A 10 1.02 -9.64 7.82
C LYS A 10 1.09 -8.16 8.09
N VAL A 11 1.33 -7.39 7.05
CA VAL A 11 1.32 -5.92 7.09
C VAL A 11 0.49 -5.40 5.92
N TYR A 12 0.06 -4.15 6.02
CA TYR A 12 -0.69 -3.50 4.95
C TYR A 12 0.12 -2.34 4.42
N GLY A 13 0.33 -2.35 3.11
CA GLY A 13 1.06 -1.30 2.43
C GLY A 13 0.14 -0.35 1.68
N VAL A 14 0.56 0.89 1.53
CA VAL A 14 -0.14 1.89 0.73
C VAL A 14 0.79 2.27 -0.43
N HIS A 15 0.30 2.12 -1.64
CA HIS A 15 1.07 2.37 -2.86
C HIS A 15 0.30 3.28 -3.80
N THR A 16 1.02 4.06 -4.58
CA THR A 16 0.42 4.94 -5.59
C THR A 16 1.04 4.70 -6.94
N GLU A 17 0.25 4.95 -7.99
CA GLU A 17 0.70 4.79 -9.35
C GLU A 17 -0.04 5.80 -10.23
N VAL A 18 0.65 6.36 -11.22
CA VAL A 18 0.01 7.19 -12.25
C VAL A 18 0.30 6.54 -13.60
N GLU A 19 -0.75 6.13 -14.29
CA GLU A 19 -0.65 5.51 -15.60
C GLU A 19 -1.85 5.92 -16.44
N ASN A 20 -1.61 6.31 -17.70
CA ASN A 20 -2.65 6.72 -18.63
C ASN A 20 -3.56 7.81 -18.04
N GLN A 21 -2.98 8.78 -17.33
CA GLN A 21 -3.69 9.89 -16.68
C GLN A 21 -4.66 9.43 -15.59
N VAL A 22 -4.44 8.24 -15.04
CA VAL A 22 -5.22 7.73 -13.89
C VAL A 22 -4.29 7.63 -12.69
N PHE A 23 -4.67 8.29 -11.61
CA PHE A 23 -3.99 8.16 -10.34
C PHE A 23 -4.66 7.04 -9.56
N THR A 24 -3.91 6.01 -9.22
CA THR A 24 -4.44 4.88 -8.47
C THR A 24 -3.75 4.80 -7.12
N VAL A 25 -4.53 4.66 -6.06
CA VAL A 25 -4.01 4.36 -4.73
C VAL A 25 -4.43 2.95 -4.35
N TYR A 26 -3.45 2.17 -3.91
CA TYR A 26 -3.64 0.77 -3.54
C TYR A 26 -3.40 0.58 -2.06
N VAL A 27 -4.21 -0.24 -1.42
CA VAL A 27 -3.88 -0.82 -0.13
C VAL A 27 -3.71 -2.31 -0.38
N THR A 28 -2.54 -2.84 -0.04
CA THR A 28 -2.21 -4.25 -0.27
C THR A 28 -1.99 -4.96 1.05
N GLU A 29 -2.46 -6.20 1.13
CA GLU A 29 -2.14 -7.10 2.22
C GLU A 29 -0.86 -7.83 1.84
N GLU A 30 0.17 -7.69 2.66
CA GLU A 30 1.49 -8.21 2.34
C GLU A 30 2.03 -9.03 3.51
N LYS A 31 2.91 -9.95 3.19
CA LYS A 31 3.57 -10.81 4.16
C LYS A 31 5.07 -10.53 4.09
N ILE A 32 5.68 -10.28 5.25
CA ILE A 32 7.12 -10.04 5.31
C ILE A 32 7.87 -11.34 5.04
N ILE A 33 8.78 -11.31 4.07
CA ILE A 33 9.55 -12.50 3.68
C ILE A 33 11.05 -12.37 3.91
N GLU A 34 11.56 -11.16 4.06
CA GLU A 34 12.97 -10.92 4.26
C GLU A 34 13.21 -9.57 4.92
N PHE A 35 14.17 -9.50 5.84
CA PHE A 35 14.66 -8.24 6.39
C PHE A 35 16.04 -7.93 5.83
N TYR A 36 16.27 -6.65 5.52
CA TYR A 36 17.56 -6.19 5.02
C TYR A 36 18.45 -5.70 6.16
N SER A 37 19.74 -5.89 6.06
CA SER A 37 20.72 -5.45 7.06
C SER A 37 20.79 -3.92 7.15
N THR A 38 20.35 -3.21 6.11
CA THR A 38 20.34 -1.75 6.06
C THR A 38 19.06 -1.13 6.61
N GLY A 39 18.19 -1.95 7.16
CA GLY A 39 16.83 -1.55 7.56
C GLY A 39 15.84 -1.78 6.41
N GLY A 40 14.57 -1.83 6.75
CA GLY A 40 13.55 -2.17 5.78
C GLY A 40 13.41 -3.68 5.56
N TRP A 41 12.48 -4.04 4.69
CA TRP A 41 12.15 -5.44 4.46
C TRP A 41 11.55 -5.62 3.08
N LYS A 42 11.54 -6.88 2.63
CA LYS A 42 10.84 -7.29 1.43
C LYS A 42 9.54 -7.97 1.84
N SER A 43 8.45 -7.61 1.19
CA SER A 43 7.16 -8.24 1.43
C SER A 43 6.57 -8.78 0.14
N GLU A 44 5.69 -9.76 0.29
CA GLU A 44 4.99 -10.43 -0.79
C GLU A 44 3.51 -10.19 -0.62
N GLY A 45 2.86 -9.71 -1.68
CA GLY A 45 1.42 -9.47 -1.70
C GLY A 45 0.82 -9.90 -3.01
N LYS A 46 -0.50 -9.72 -3.15
CA LYS A 46 -1.19 -10.03 -4.40
C LYS A 46 -2.00 -8.84 -4.87
N VAL A 47 -1.89 -8.56 -6.15
CA VAL A 47 -2.71 -7.55 -6.83
C VAL A 47 -3.35 -8.24 -8.03
N ASN A 48 -4.68 -8.27 -8.06
CA ASN A 48 -5.45 -8.91 -9.14
C ASN A 48 -5.01 -10.36 -9.40
N GLY A 49 -4.70 -11.10 -8.33
CA GLY A 49 -4.30 -12.50 -8.43
C GLY A 49 -2.83 -12.74 -8.73
N ALA A 50 -2.10 -11.70 -9.12
CA ALA A 50 -0.65 -11.81 -9.39
C ALA A 50 0.15 -11.53 -8.12
N THR A 51 1.19 -12.32 -7.88
CA THR A 51 2.10 -12.08 -6.76
C THR A 51 3.00 -10.89 -7.08
N VAL A 52 3.06 -9.94 -6.17
CA VAL A 52 3.94 -8.78 -6.28
C VAL A 52 4.85 -8.73 -5.06
N TYR A 53 6.05 -8.20 -5.27
CA TYR A 53 7.04 -8.03 -4.20
C TYR A 53 7.30 -6.55 -4.03
N SER A 54 7.33 -6.13 -2.78
CA SER A 54 7.56 -4.72 -2.44
C SER A 54 8.71 -4.60 -1.47
N GLU A 55 9.54 -3.57 -1.65
CA GLU A 55 10.56 -3.20 -0.68
C GLU A 55 10.00 -2.08 0.17
N MET A 56 10.02 -2.26 1.48
CA MET A 56 9.41 -1.35 2.43
C MET A 56 10.47 -0.79 3.37
N PHE A 57 10.43 0.50 3.58
CA PHE A 57 11.40 1.19 4.45
C PHE A 57 10.72 2.02 5.54
N GLY A 58 9.46 1.75 5.85
CA GLY A 58 8.81 2.39 6.98
C GLY A 58 7.31 2.59 6.92
N ASP A 59 6.69 2.58 5.76
CA ASP A 59 5.27 2.91 5.65
C ASP A 59 4.38 1.67 5.54
N ALA A 60 4.39 0.85 6.59
CA ALA A 60 3.52 -0.31 6.68
C ALA A 60 2.66 -0.18 7.93
N PHE A 61 1.48 -0.77 7.86
CA PHE A 61 0.48 -0.70 8.92
C PHE A 61 0.13 -2.10 9.42
N ASP A 62 -0.06 -2.21 10.72
CA ASP A 62 -0.50 -3.47 11.35
C ASP A 62 -1.96 -3.79 11.03
N PHE A 63 -2.76 -2.74 10.83
CA PHE A 63 -4.20 -2.88 10.65
C PHE A 63 -4.63 -2.32 9.31
N LYS A 64 -5.52 -3.05 8.64
CA LYS A 64 -6.07 -2.67 7.35
C LYS A 64 -6.75 -1.29 7.40
N ASP A 65 -7.50 -1.01 8.46
CA ASP A 65 -8.22 0.25 8.58
C ASP A 65 -7.29 1.46 8.63
N ASP A 66 -6.14 1.32 9.27
CA ASP A 66 -5.14 2.39 9.33
C ASP A 66 -4.54 2.65 7.94
N ALA A 67 -4.27 1.59 7.19
CA ALA A 67 -3.76 1.70 5.83
C ALA A 67 -4.79 2.36 4.92
N ILE A 68 -6.06 1.96 5.02
CA ILE A 68 -7.15 2.56 4.24
C ILE A 68 -7.32 4.03 4.58
N ARG A 69 -7.21 4.40 5.85
CA ARG A 69 -7.30 5.80 6.27
C ARG A 69 -6.20 6.64 5.63
N LYS A 70 -4.99 6.13 5.61
CA LYS A 70 -3.86 6.81 4.94
C LYS A 70 -4.10 6.91 3.44
N ALA A 71 -4.55 5.83 2.82
CA ALA A 71 -4.87 5.79 1.39
C ALA A 71 -5.96 6.79 1.02
N GLU A 72 -7.01 6.90 1.84
CA GLU A 72 -8.10 7.86 1.61
C GLU A 72 -7.60 9.31 1.68
N LYS A 73 -6.69 9.60 2.60
CA LYS A 73 -6.09 10.93 2.67
C LYS A 73 -5.34 11.26 1.39
N ILE A 74 -4.55 10.32 0.89
CA ILE A 74 -3.81 10.48 -0.37
C ILE A 74 -4.77 10.64 -1.54
N ALA A 75 -5.81 9.81 -1.61
CA ALA A 75 -6.80 9.87 -2.68
C ALA A 75 -7.53 11.22 -2.72
N LYS A 76 -7.91 11.75 -1.56
CA LYS A 76 -8.58 13.05 -1.48
C LYS A 76 -7.66 14.19 -1.90
N GLU A 77 -6.40 14.15 -1.51
CA GLU A 77 -5.42 15.14 -1.97
C GLU A 77 -5.23 15.06 -3.48
N ALA A 78 -5.15 13.85 -4.05
CA ALA A 78 -5.03 13.66 -5.49
C ALA A 78 -6.26 14.16 -6.24
N GLU A 79 -7.46 13.98 -5.69
CA GLU A 79 -8.70 14.51 -6.28
C GLU A 79 -8.69 16.03 -6.34
N GLY A 80 -8.11 16.68 -5.34
CA GLY A 80 -7.94 18.14 -5.34
C GLY A 80 -6.90 18.63 -6.35
N LEU A 81 -6.10 17.74 -6.93
CA LEU A 81 -5.05 18.06 -7.88
C LEU A 81 -5.33 17.53 -9.28
N ILE A 82 -6.57 17.16 -9.58
CA ILE A 82 -6.96 16.71 -10.92
C ILE A 82 -6.61 17.79 -11.94
N GLY A 83 -5.97 17.38 -13.04
CA GLY A 83 -5.45 18.28 -14.06
C GLY A 83 -3.93 18.45 -14.00
N ASN A 84 -3.27 17.98 -12.94
CA ASN A 84 -1.83 18.07 -12.76
C ASN A 84 -1.11 16.77 -13.15
N GLY A 85 -1.60 16.07 -14.17
CA GLY A 85 -1.02 14.82 -14.66
C GLY A 85 -1.99 13.66 -14.64
N TRP A 86 -3.16 13.83 -14.03
CA TRP A 86 -4.22 12.82 -14.06
C TRP A 86 -5.59 13.48 -14.09
N THR A 87 -6.55 12.73 -14.61
CA THR A 87 -7.93 13.19 -14.76
C THR A 87 -8.91 12.39 -13.89
N LYS A 88 -8.41 11.33 -13.25
CA LYS A 88 -9.25 10.43 -12.47
C LYS A 88 -8.43 9.83 -11.32
N VAL A 89 -9.08 9.61 -10.20
CA VAL A 89 -8.48 8.93 -9.04
C VAL A 89 -9.25 7.63 -8.80
N VAL A 90 -8.52 6.52 -8.69
CA VAL A 90 -9.08 5.18 -8.46
C VAL A 90 -8.52 4.63 -7.14
N ARG A 91 -9.38 4.01 -6.37
CA ARG A 91 -9.04 3.36 -5.10
C ARG A 91 -9.13 1.86 -5.25
N VAL A 92 -8.07 1.15 -4.88
CA VAL A 92 -8.04 -0.32 -4.91
C VAL A 92 -7.68 -0.81 -3.52
N TYR A 93 -8.68 -1.29 -2.80
CA TYR A 93 -8.53 -1.74 -1.42
C TYR A 93 -8.84 -3.23 -1.31
N PRO A 94 -8.26 -3.93 -0.30
CA PRO A 94 -8.62 -5.33 -0.07
C PRO A 94 -10.11 -5.45 0.23
N GLU A 95 -10.72 -6.53 -0.25
CA GLU A 95 -12.12 -6.81 0.04
C GLU A 95 -12.32 -7.03 1.53
N GLU A 96 -13.45 -6.56 2.04
CA GLU A 96 -13.83 -6.86 3.40
C GLU A 96 -14.25 -8.31 3.49
N GLU A 97 -13.67 -9.03 4.45
CA GLU A 97 -14.12 -10.36 4.77
C GLU A 97 -15.44 -10.27 5.56
N THR A 98 -16.47 -10.86 5.01
CA THR A 98 -17.76 -10.94 5.70
C THR A 98 -17.83 -12.21 6.53
#